data_9f951dab27d9525fb9263988f3ce237a
#
_entry.id   9f951dab27d9525fb9263988f3ce237a
#
_cell.length_a   1.000
_cell.length_b   1.000
_cell.length_c   1.000
_cell.angle_alpha   90.00
_cell.angle_beta   90.00
_cell.angle_gamma   90.00
#
_symmetry.space_group_name_H-M   'P 1'
#
loop_
_entity.id
_entity.type
_entity.pdbx_description
1 polymer ?
#
loop_
_entity_poly.entity_id
_entity_poly.type
_entity_poly.pdbx_seq_one_letter_code
_entity_poly.pdbx_strand_id
1 'polypeptide(L)'
;MRTFRTPVALVATFALAMTACSRPEPTVEAVPRVSVVTVGPQVVQRDDELPGRVAAVRTAQIRAQVGGIVQRRMFEQGAEVHAGQPLFQIDPAAFRADVDSALAALQRSEAALGRSRVQSQRLQALAAAQAVSQQHRDDASAEHEQARAAVNEARAILARRQLDLRYATVSAPIDGRIDQALVTEGALVGVADAEPMAVVQQIDQVYVDVRQPASQLQSLRRGAVDGELPVTIIGAAGTPLLERGRLLFSGVNVDARTGDVILRILVDNPERQLLPGMYVRARVPRGAPASALLLPQQAVLRSAGGQAYAWVIAADGRAVIRTLEVDGSVNRQWLVRHGLKAGEKVVVEGQERLQEGVLVDPRDWQVPVANASATPTSASQG
;
A
#
# COMPACT_ATOMS: atom_id res chain seq x y z
N MET A 1 -48.98 55.71 -85.13
CA MET A 1 -50.12 55.06 -85.78
C MET A 1 -50.90 54.23 -84.72
N ARG A 2 -52.15 54.59 -84.54
CA ARG A 2 -53.30 53.72 -84.10
C ARG A 2 -53.20 52.94 -82.79
N THR A 3 -53.74 53.37 -81.64
CA THR A 3 -55.17 53.33 -81.23
C THR A 3 -55.62 51.93 -80.87
N PHE A 4 -56.04 51.74 -79.60
CA PHE A 4 -57.39 51.34 -79.16
C PHE A 4 -57.29 51.12 -77.59
N ARG A 5 -57.83 51.90 -76.75
CA ARG A 5 -59.13 52.17 -76.18
C ARG A 5 -59.84 50.92 -75.59
N THR A 6 -59.79 50.86 -74.24
CA THR A 6 -60.91 50.78 -73.22
C THR A 6 -61.80 49.53 -73.22
N PRO A 7 -62.64 49.30 -72.21
CA PRO A 7 -62.63 49.40 -70.76
C PRO A 7 -63.13 48.12 -70.12
N VAL A 8 -63.11 47.91 -68.81
CA VAL A 8 -64.23 47.39 -67.95
C VAL A 8 -63.92 47.61 -66.49
N ALA A 9 -64.50 48.60 -65.96
CA ALA A 9 -64.76 48.74 -64.54
C ALA A 9 -65.89 47.79 -64.15
N LEU A 10 -65.97 47.43 -62.90
CA LEU A 10 -67.06 46.74 -62.21
C LEU A 10 -66.81 45.27 -61.85
N VAL A 11 -65.92 44.94 -60.90
CA VAL A 11 -66.16 43.89 -59.88
C VAL A 11 -65.21 44.18 -58.67
N ALA A 12 -65.42 45.28 -58.02
CA ALA A 12 -64.64 45.67 -56.83
C ALA A 12 -65.59 46.05 -55.69
N THR A 13 -66.51 45.18 -55.28
CA THR A 13 -67.40 45.54 -54.14
C THR A 13 -68.01 44.32 -53.42
N PHE A 14 -67.28 43.15 -53.32
CA PHE A 14 -67.88 42.05 -52.53
C PHE A 14 -66.85 41.14 -51.85
N ALA A 15 -65.70 41.61 -51.51
CA ALA A 15 -64.62 40.79 -50.80
C ALA A 15 -64.16 41.47 -49.49
N LEU A 16 -64.95 42.25 -48.82
CA LEU A 16 -64.53 42.99 -47.61
C LEU A 16 -65.39 42.71 -46.39
N ALA A 17 -65.83 41.46 -46.16
CA ALA A 17 -66.60 41.09 -44.98
C ALA A 17 -66.37 39.67 -44.44
N MET A 18 -65.12 39.18 -44.43
CA MET A 18 -64.76 37.93 -43.65
C MET A 18 -63.34 37.99 -43.05
N THR A 19 -63.00 39.12 -42.40
CA THR A 19 -61.98 39.09 -41.32
C THR A 19 -62.71 38.97 -40.01
N ALA A 20 -63.33 37.80 -39.79
CA ALA A 20 -63.87 37.42 -38.49
C ALA A 20 -62.67 37.08 -37.56
N CYS A 21 -62.65 37.81 -36.45
CA CYS A 21 -61.81 37.60 -35.30
C CYS A 21 -61.51 36.09 -34.99
N SER A 22 -60.39 35.56 -35.34
CA SER A 22 -59.81 34.44 -34.61
C SER A 22 -59.25 35.05 -33.32
N ARG A 23 -59.96 35.00 -32.26
CA ARG A 23 -59.45 35.18 -30.91
C ARG A 23 -58.41 34.13 -30.70
N PRO A 24 -57.11 34.47 -30.37
CA PRO A 24 -56.16 33.43 -30.02
C PRO A 24 -56.74 32.71 -28.80
N GLU A 25 -57.03 31.44 -28.93
CA GLU A 25 -57.23 30.56 -27.77
C GLU A 25 -56.06 30.78 -26.83
N PRO A 26 -56.29 30.96 -25.52
CA PRO A 26 -55.22 31.02 -24.57
C PRO A 26 -54.50 29.69 -24.67
N THR A 27 -53.28 29.71 -25.21
CA THR A 27 -52.37 28.58 -25.18
C THR A 27 -52.20 28.24 -23.70
N VAL A 28 -52.87 27.24 -23.21
CA VAL A 28 -52.60 26.66 -21.89
C VAL A 28 -51.17 26.28 -21.90
N GLU A 29 -50.31 27.12 -21.33
CA GLU A 29 -48.89 26.88 -21.20
C GLU A 29 -48.74 25.55 -20.46
N ALA A 30 -48.39 24.51 -21.20
CA ALA A 30 -48.32 23.15 -20.65
C ALA A 30 -47.30 23.15 -19.51
N VAL A 31 -47.76 22.90 -18.29
CA VAL A 31 -46.91 22.82 -17.12
C VAL A 31 -45.74 21.85 -17.40
N PRO A 32 -44.49 22.32 -17.41
CA PRO A 32 -43.34 21.47 -17.74
C PRO A 32 -43.22 20.36 -16.70
N ARG A 33 -43.09 19.13 -17.18
CA ARG A 33 -42.80 17.96 -16.35
C ARG A 33 -41.30 17.88 -16.10
N VAL A 34 -40.93 17.69 -14.83
CA VAL A 34 -39.54 17.64 -14.38
C VAL A 34 -39.30 16.43 -13.47
N SER A 35 -38.14 15.77 -13.61
CA SER A 35 -37.71 14.75 -12.68
C SER A 35 -37.01 15.40 -11.48
N VAL A 36 -37.41 15.02 -10.28
CA VAL A 36 -36.92 15.64 -9.04
C VAL A 36 -36.34 14.60 -8.07
N VAL A 37 -35.38 15.01 -7.29
CA VAL A 37 -34.87 14.25 -6.14
C VAL A 37 -35.16 15.03 -4.86
N THR A 38 -35.67 14.35 -3.84
CA THR A 38 -35.80 14.93 -2.50
C THR A 38 -34.47 14.82 -1.77
N VAL A 39 -33.88 15.96 -1.40
CA VAL A 39 -32.57 16.01 -0.75
C VAL A 39 -32.69 15.57 0.70
N GLY A 40 -31.91 14.55 1.09
CA GLY A 40 -31.87 14.08 2.47
C GLY A 40 -30.44 14.04 3.00
N PRO A 41 -30.24 14.10 4.32
CA PRO A 41 -28.92 13.92 4.91
C PRO A 41 -28.45 12.48 4.71
N GLN A 42 -27.25 12.29 4.18
CA GLN A 42 -26.59 11.01 4.01
C GLN A 42 -25.26 11.04 4.74
N VAL A 43 -24.89 9.91 5.35
CA VAL A 43 -23.56 9.77 5.94
C VAL A 43 -22.56 9.51 4.82
N VAL A 44 -21.62 10.41 4.67
CA VAL A 44 -20.59 10.36 3.62
C VAL A 44 -19.23 10.21 4.25
N GLN A 45 -18.50 9.20 3.80
CA GLN A 45 -17.06 9.04 4.04
C GLN A 45 -16.33 9.51 2.80
N ARG A 46 -15.38 10.43 2.97
CA ARG A 46 -14.45 10.79 1.88
C ARG A 46 -13.22 9.93 1.98
N ASP A 47 -12.74 9.50 0.85
CA ASP A 47 -11.52 8.72 0.75
C ASP A 47 -10.52 9.43 -0.16
N ASP A 48 -9.26 9.41 0.23
CA ASP A 48 -8.15 9.81 -0.62
C ASP A 48 -7.50 8.56 -1.22
N GLU A 49 -7.31 8.56 -2.53
CA GLU A 49 -6.52 7.52 -3.20
C GLU A 49 -5.07 7.99 -3.33
N LEU A 50 -4.19 7.34 -2.58
CA LEU A 50 -2.78 7.66 -2.52
C LEU A 50 -1.95 6.61 -3.27
N PRO A 51 -1.05 7.03 -4.16
CA PRO A 51 -0.13 6.10 -4.79
C PRO A 51 0.88 5.56 -3.78
N GLY A 52 1.12 4.24 -3.82
CA GLY A 52 2.02 3.57 -2.91
C GLY A 52 2.86 2.49 -3.57
N ARG A 53 3.89 2.06 -2.86
CA ARG A 53 4.74 0.93 -3.22
C ARG A 53 4.73 -0.11 -2.13
N VAL A 54 4.65 -1.36 -2.54
CA VAL A 54 4.76 -2.51 -1.63
C VAL A 54 6.22 -2.71 -1.23
N ALA A 55 6.45 -2.93 0.06
CA ALA A 55 7.75 -3.29 0.63
C ALA A 55 7.60 -4.52 1.54
N ALA A 56 8.64 -5.35 1.59
CA ALA A 56 8.65 -6.47 2.52
C ALA A 56 8.72 -5.98 3.98
N VAL A 57 8.11 -6.73 4.91
CA VAL A 57 8.23 -6.43 6.34
C VAL A 57 9.66 -6.59 6.82
N ARG A 58 10.34 -7.63 6.35
CA ARG A 58 11.75 -7.90 6.63
C ARG A 58 12.45 -8.39 5.37
N THR A 59 13.68 -7.92 5.16
CA THR A 59 14.53 -8.35 4.06
C THR A 59 15.89 -8.76 4.64
N ALA A 60 16.32 -9.97 4.36
CA ALA A 60 17.62 -10.49 4.76
C ALA A 60 18.47 -10.75 3.51
N GLN A 61 19.59 -10.06 3.43
CA GLN A 61 20.62 -10.34 2.43
C GLN A 61 21.49 -11.49 2.93
N ILE A 62 21.50 -12.59 2.21
CA ILE A 62 22.28 -13.77 2.56
C ILE A 62 23.71 -13.58 2.04
N ARG A 63 24.68 -13.53 2.95
CA ARG A 63 26.09 -13.30 2.62
C ARG A 63 26.96 -14.40 3.23
N ALA A 64 28.06 -14.73 2.57
CA ALA A 64 29.07 -15.64 3.11
C ALA A 64 29.76 -15.01 4.33
N GLN A 65 29.85 -15.77 5.42
CA GLN A 65 30.60 -15.37 6.62
C GLN A 65 32.04 -15.92 6.63
N VAL A 66 32.34 -16.86 5.72
CA VAL A 66 33.68 -17.41 5.45
C VAL A 66 33.88 -17.47 3.94
N GLY A 67 35.13 -17.36 3.50
CA GLY A 67 35.47 -17.44 2.09
C GLY A 67 35.64 -18.90 1.64
N GLY A 68 35.20 -19.21 0.41
CA GLY A 68 35.41 -20.55 -0.18
C GLY A 68 34.55 -20.76 -1.42
N ILE A 69 34.66 -21.94 -2.02
CA ILE A 69 33.93 -22.32 -3.22
C ILE A 69 32.53 -22.82 -2.81
N VAL A 70 31.48 -22.31 -3.44
CA VAL A 70 30.10 -22.82 -3.25
C VAL A 70 30.00 -24.22 -3.82
N GLN A 71 29.81 -25.21 -2.98
CA GLN A 71 29.76 -26.62 -3.36
C GLN A 71 28.40 -26.99 -3.93
N ARG A 72 27.31 -26.48 -3.28
CA ARG A 72 25.93 -26.72 -3.70
C ARG A 72 24.95 -25.69 -3.13
N ARG A 73 23.86 -25.51 -3.83
CA ARG A 73 22.64 -24.80 -3.37
C ARG A 73 21.66 -25.83 -2.82
N MET A 74 21.01 -25.52 -1.69
CA MET A 74 20.11 -26.44 -0.96
C MET A 74 18.67 -25.92 -0.88
N PHE A 75 18.26 -25.07 -1.79
CA PHE A 75 16.91 -24.54 -1.88
C PHE A 75 16.46 -24.42 -3.34
N GLU A 76 15.15 -24.36 -3.55
CA GLU A 76 14.56 -23.99 -4.84
C GLU A 76 14.32 -22.48 -4.89
N GLN A 77 14.65 -21.84 -6.02
CA GLN A 77 14.46 -20.40 -6.20
C GLN A 77 12.97 -20.05 -6.17
N GLY A 78 12.61 -19.01 -5.43
CA GLY A 78 11.23 -18.63 -5.23
C GLY A 78 10.46 -19.47 -4.20
N ALA A 79 11.12 -20.43 -3.53
CA ALA A 79 10.50 -21.25 -2.49
C ALA A 79 10.39 -20.50 -1.16
N GLU A 80 9.57 -21.04 -0.27
CA GLU A 80 9.53 -20.67 1.14
C GLU A 80 10.67 -21.30 1.88
N VAL A 81 11.30 -20.53 2.77
CA VAL A 81 12.39 -20.98 3.62
C VAL A 81 12.11 -20.60 5.07
N HIS A 82 12.62 -21.42 6.00
CA HIS A 82 12.50 -21.19 7.42
C HIS A 82 13.82 -20.71 8.04
N ALA A 83 13.73 -19.96 9.12
CA ALA A 83 14.91 -19.55 9.88
C ALA A 83 15.73 -20.79 10.32
N GLY A 84 17.06 -20.75 10.08
CA GLY A 84 17.96 -21.87 10.29
C GLY A 84 18.04 -22.88 9.15
N GLN A 85 17.17 -22.82 8.14
CA GLN A 85 17.23 -23.72 6.99
C GLN A 85 18.51 -23.49 6.20
N PRO A 86 19.29 -24.55 5.89
CA PRO A 86 20.49 -24.45 5.05
C PRO A 86 20.15 -24.01 3.63
N LEU A 87 20.87 -23.00 3.12
CA LEU A 87 20.68 -22.43 1.78
C LEU A 87 21.82 -22.75 0.84
N PHE A 88 23.06 -22.57 1.32
CA PHE A 88 24.24 -22.87 0.54
C PHE A 88 25.28 -23.65 1.39
N GLN A 89 26.01 -24.52 0.73
CA GLN A 89 27.18 -25.20 1.30
C GLN A 89 28.43 -24.66 0.62
N ILE A 90 29.27 -23.98 1.38
CA ILE A 90 30.65 -23.67 1.00
C ILE A 90 31.47 -24.93 1.28
N ASP A 91 32.49 -25.25 0.46
CA ASP A 91 33.29 -26.44 0.64
C ASP A 91 33.89 -26.53 2.07
N PRO A 92 33.45 -27.49 2.88
CA PRO A 92 33.88 -27.61 4.26
C PRO A 92 35.20 -28.29 4.47
N ALA A 93 35.87 -28.82 3.40
CA ALA A 93 37.04 -29.68 3.53
C ALA A 93 38.19 -28.97 4.27
N ALA A 94 38.52 -27.75 3.88
CA ALA A 94 39.60 -26.98 4.51
C ALA A 94 39.25 -26.64 5.98
N PHE A 95 38.00 -26.28 6.27
CA PHE A 95 37.55 -25.95 7.63
C PHE A 95 37.56 -27.17 8.54
N ARG A 96 37.23 -28.37 8.03
CA ARG A 96 37.35 -29.62 8.79
C ARG A 96 38.79 -29.92 9.15
N ALA A 97 39.73 -29.81 8.19
CA ALA A 97 41.16 -30.00 8.45
C ALA A 97 41.70 -29.02 9.51
N ASP A 98 41.21 -27.75 9.49
CA ASP A 98 41.60 -26.76 10.50
C ASP A 98 41.04 -27.13 11.90
N VAL A 99 39.81 -27.64 12.00
CA VAL A 99 39.25 -28.15 13.27
C VAL A 99 40.05 -29.32 13.79
N ASP A 100 40.39 -30.30 12.93
CA ASP A 100 41.15 -31.47 13.32
C ASP A 100 42.56 -31.08 13.81
N SER A 101 43.21 -30.14 13.15
CA SER A 101 44.51 -29.58 13.56
C SER A 101 44.42 -28.88 14.92
N ALA A 102 43.38 -28.04 15.13
CA ALA A 102 43.17 -27.34 16.41
C ALA A 102 42.85 -28.34 17.54
N LEU A 103 42.10 -29.40 17.27
CA LEU A 103 41.80 -30.45 18.22
C LEU A 103 43.07 -31.19 18.65
N ALA A 104 43.96 -31.56 17.71
CA ALA A 104 45.24 -32.17 18.01
C ALA A 104 46.15 -31.26 18.85
N ALA A 105 46.11 -29.93 18.61
CA ALA A 105 46.84 -28.97 19.42
C ALA A 105 46.28 -28.87 20.86
N LEU A 106 44.96 -28.91 21.02
CA LEU A 106 44.33 -28.96 22.35
C LEU A 106 44.75 -30.22 23.11
N GLN A 107 44.67 -31.41 22.50
CA GLN A 107 45.05 -32.66 23.12
C GLN A 107 46.52 -32.65 23.60
N ARG A 108 47.43 -32.04 22.81
CA ARG A 108 48.84 -31.88 23.19
C ARG A 108 49.00 -30.96 24.41
N SER A 109 48.24 -29.84 24.46
CA SER A 109 48.26 -28.91 25.60
C SER A 109 47.65 -29.55 26.85
N GLU A 110 46.59 -30.34 26.74
CA GLU A 110 45.99 -31.09 27.83
C GLU A 110 46.93 -32.16 28.42
N ALA A 111 47.68 -32.86 27.55
CA ALA A 111 48.74 -33.82 28.01
C ALA A 111 49.87 -33.09 28.75
N ALA A 112 50.28 -31.90 28.31
CA ALA A 112 51.29 -31.07 29.00
C ALA A 112 50.75 -30.60 30.39
N LEU A 113 49.51 -30.16 30.47
CA LEU A 113 48.83 -29.77 31.72
C LEU A 113 48.78 -30.98 32.70
N GLY A 114 48.42 -32.15 32.19
CA GLY A 114 48.41 -33.38 33.00
C GLY A 114 49.75 -33.68 33.63
N ARG A 115 50.86 -33.56 32.86
CA ARG A 115 52.23 -33.77 33.36
C ARG A 115 52.63 -32.71 34.41
N SER A 116 52.43 -31.43 34.11
CA SER A 116 52.77 -30.33 35.01
C SER A 116 51.96 -30.37 36.31
N ARG A 117 50.68 -30.78 36.26
CA ARG A 117 49.85 -31.02 37.43
C ARG A 117 50.44 -32.07 38.38
N VAL A 118 50.80 -33.25 37.85
CA VAL A 118 51.37 -34.34 38.64
C VAL A 118 52.71 -33.90 39.25
N GLN A 119 53.56 -33.17 38.47
CA GLN A 119 54.84 -32.64 38.96
C GLN A 119 54.65 -31.62 40.07
N SER A 120 53.75 -30.64 39.92
CA SER A 120 53.44 -29.61 40.90
C SER A 120 52.90 -30.28 42.22
N GLN A 121 51.97 -31.22 42.12
CA GLN A 121 51.41 -31.95 43.28
C GLN A 121 52.52 -32.73 44.02
N ARG A 122 53.43 -33.39 43.31
CA ARG A 122 54.55 -34.12 43.89
C ARG A 122 55.50 -33.17 44.65
N LEU A 123 55.89 -32.06 44.03
CA LEU A 123 56.79 -31.10 44.63
C LEU A 123 56.17 -30.34 45.80
N GLN A 124 54.84 -30.08 45.78
CA GLN A 124 54.10 -29.55 46.92
C GLN A 124 54.18 -30.50 48.12
N ALA A 125 53.97 -31.83 47.91
CA ALA A 125 54.06 -32.82 48.97
C ALA A 125 55.48 -32.93 49.56
N LEU A 126 56.54 -32.90 48.71
CA LEU A 126 57.93 -32.94 49.13
C LEU A 126 58.37 -31.66 49.84
N ALA A 127 57.88 -30.49 49.44
CA ALA A 127 58.14 -29.25 50.11
C ALA A 127 57.53 -29.18 51.51
N ALA A 128 56.32 -29.74 51.70
CA ALA A 128 55.71 -29.88 53.02
C ALA A 128 56.52 -30.78 53.93
N ALA A 129 57.23 -31.81 53.38
CA ALA A 129 58.16 -32.64 54.11
C ALA A 129 59.59 -32.07 54.23
N GLN A 130 59.80 -30.79 53.83
CA GLN A 130 61.09 -30.09 53.79
C GLN A 130 62.15 -30.79 52.91
N ALA A 131 61.77 -31.61 51.96
CA ALA A 131 62.67 -32.44 51.15
C ALA A 131 63.12 -31.73 49.83
N VAL A 132 62.54 -30.55 49.51
CA VAL A 132 62.87 -29.70 48.36
C VAL A 132 62.83 -28.21 48.69
N SER A 133 63.50 -27.34 47.93
CA SER A 133 63.49 -25.90 48.13
C SER A 133 62.13 -25.31 47.76
N GLN A 134 61.79 -24.18 48.38
CA GLN A 134 60.60 -23.40 48.03
C GLN A 134 60.61 -22.95 46.58
N GLN A 135 61.77 -22.56 46.04
CA GLN A 135 61.93 -22.18 44.65
C GLN A 135 61.46 -23.30 43.68
N HIS A 136 61.87 -24.59 43.89
CA HIS A 136 61.43 -25.68 43.03
C HIS A 136 59.93 -25.91 43.06
N ARG A 137 59.27 -25.71 44.23
CA ARG A 137 57.83 -25.76 44.36
C ARG A 137 57.16 -24.64 43.57
N ASP A 138 57.68 -23.41 43.71
CA ASP A 138 57.13 -22.20 43.06
C ASP A 138 57.29 -22.27 41.54
N ASP A 139 58.46 -22.77 41.04
CA ASP A 139 58.71 -22.99 39.63
C ASP A 139 57.73 -24.02 39.03
N ALA A 140 57.47 -25.16 39.73
CA ALA A 140 56.52 -26.15 39.27
C ALA A 140 55.07 -25.68 39.33
N SER A 141 54.74 -24.80 40.28
CA SER A 141 53.41 -24.14 40.34
C SER A 141 53.23 -23.19 39.18
N ALA A 142 54.23 -22.37 38.87
CA ALA A 142 54.23 -21.46 37.72
C ALA A 142 54.10 -22.21 36.39
N GLU A 143 54.85 -23.32 36.21
CA GLU A 143 54.76 -24.19 35.03
C GLU A 143 53.34 -24.80 34.87
N HIS A 144 52.72 -25.22 35.98
CA HIS A 144 51.36 -25.74 35.96
C HIS A 144 50.35 -24.67 35.53
N GLU A 145 50.45 -23.45 36.06
CA GLU A 145 49.57 -22.34 35.66
C GLU A 145 49.82 -21.94 34.20
N GLN A 146 51.04 -21.92 33.71
CA GLN A 146 51.39 -21.71 32.32
C GLN A 146 50.76 -22.78 31.40
N ALA A 147 50.89 -24.07 31.77
CA ALA A 147 50.27 -25.15 31.02
C ALA A 147 48.72 -25.06 31.01
N ARG A 148 48.11 -24.60 32.09
CA ARG A 148 46.68 -24.33 32.19
C ARG A 148 46.24 -23.20 31.25
N ALA A 149 47.02 -22.13 31.19
CA ALA A 149 46.76 -21.01 30.26
C ALA A 149 46.84 -21.50 28.79
N ALA A 150 47.86 -22.35 28.45
CA ALA A 150 48.00 -22.91 27.10
C ALA A 150 46.82 -23.80 26.68
N VAL A 151 46.20 -24.55 27.61
CA VAL A 151 44.97 -25.32 27.35
C VAL A 151 43.81 -24.37 27.04
N ASN A 152 43.68 -23.29 27.82
CA ASN A 152 42.58 -22.31 27.56
C ASN A 152 42.75 -21.63 26.21
N GLU A 153 43.97 -21.28 25.80
CA GLU A 153 44.27 -20.76 24.48
C GLU A 153 43.89 -21.74 23.37
N ALA A 154 44.34 -22.99 23.47
CA ALA A 154 44.04 -24.03 22.48
C ALA A 154 42.53 -24.30 22.36
N ARG A 155 41.78 -24.25 23.46
CA ARG A 155 40.32 -24.36 23.47
C ARG A 155 39.65 -23.19 22.71
N ALA A 156 40.14 -21.97 22.92
CA ALA A 156 39.60 -20.78 22.24
C ALA A 156 39.86 -20.87 20.72
N ILE A 157 41.05 -21.35 20.31
CA ILE A 157 41.37 -21.58 18.90
C ILE A 157 40.45 -22.62 18.30
N LEU A 158 40.26 -23.77 18.97
CA LEU A 158 39.35 -24.83 18.50
C LEU A 158 37.95 -24.31 18.34
N ALA A 159 37.42 -23.56 19.32
CA ALA A 159 36.08 -22.97 19.26
C ALA A 159 35.92 -22.03 18.05
N ARG A 160 36.94 -21.24 17.73
CA ARG A 160 36.98 -20.38 16.54
C ARG A 160 36.89 -21.18 15.26
N ARG A 161 37.74 -22.26 15.10
CA ARG A 161 37.74 -23.12 13.90
C ARG A 161 36.39 -23.85 13.72
N GLN A 162 35.78 -24.29 14.82
CA GLN A 162 34.42 -24.87 14.79
C GLN A 162 33.37 -23.86 14.35
N LEU A 163 33.50 -22.57 14.70
CA LEU A 163 32.62 -21.53 14.24
C LEU A 163 32.78 -21.31 12.73
N ASP A 164 34.01 -21.22 12.24
CA ASP A 164 34.31 -21.07 10.81
C ASP A 164 33.73 -22.26 10.01
N LEU A 165 33.82 -23.49 10.52
CA LEU A 165 33.22 -24.69 9.90
C LEU A 165 31.66 -24.59 9.89
N ARG A 166 31.04 -24.11 10.95
CA ARG A 166 29.59 -23.87 10.95
C ARG A 166 29.18 -22.85 9.90
N TYR A 167 29.95 -21.78 9.74
CA TYR A 167 29.71 -20.75 8.74
C TYR A 167 29.88 -21.18 7.30
N ALA A 168 30.57 -22.33 7.07
CA ALA A 168 30.60 -22.96 5.75
C ALA A 168 29.22 -23.47 5.29
N THR A 169 28.25 -23.62 6.21
CA THR A 169 26.85 -23.82 5.88
C THR A 169 26.12 -22.51 6.09
N VAL A 170 25.72 -21.88 5.00
CA VAL A 170 24.98 -20.60 5.02
C VAL A 170 23.50 -20.88 5.14
N SER A 171 22.87 -20.37 6.21
CA SER A 171 21.45 -20.61 6.53
C SER A 171 20.61 -19.32 6.47
N ALA A 172 19.29 -19.49 6.31
CA ALA A 172 18.34 -18.39 6.35
C ALA A 172 18.26 -17.80 7.76
N PRO A 173 18.38 -16.47 7.95
CA PRO A 173 18.26 -15.83 9.26
C PRO A 173 16.81 -15.54 9.68
N ILE A 174 15.86 -15.58 8.73
CA ILE A 174 14.43 -15.30 8.94
C ILE A 174 13.60 -16.28 8.11
N ASP A 175 12.34 -16.44 8.51
CA ASP A 175 11.33 -17.07 7.67
C ASP A 175 10.93 -16.12 6.54
N GLY A 176 10.61 -16.69 5.36
CA GLY A 176 10.18 -15.91 4.22
C GLY A 176 10.37 -16.61 2.88
N ARG A 177 10.19 -15.88 1.81
CA ARG A 177 10.40 -16.36 0.46
C ARG A 177 11.78 -15.96 -0.02
N ILE A 178 12.55 -16.94 -0.49
CA ILE A 178 13.87 -16.70 -1.07
C ILE A 178 13.72 -16.34 -2.55
N ASP A 179 14.48 -15.35 -2.97
CA ASP A 179 14.56 -14.93 -4.37
C ASP A 179 15.52 -15.83 -5.16
N GLN A 180 15.87 -15.44 -6.38
CA GLN A 180 16.87 -16.12 -7.18
C GLN A 180 18.24 -16.17 -6.48
N ALA A 181 19.00 -17.23 -6.74
CA ALA A 181 20.39 -17.29 -6.34
C ALA A 181 21.21 -16.35 -7.24
N LEU A 182 22.00 -15.48 -6.60
CA LEU A 182 22.90 -14.53 -7.30
C LEU A 182 24.29 -15.13 -7.51
N VAL A 183 24.56 -16.26 -6.87
CA VAL A 183 25.80 -17.03 -7.03
C VAL A 183 25.47 -18.46 -7.46
N THR A 184 26.37 -19.07 -8.25
CA THR A 184 26.22 -20.43 -8.75
C THR A 184 27.17 -21.38 -8.05
N GLU A 185 26.88 -22.67 -8.15
CA GLU A 185 27.82 -23.72 -7.71
C GLU A 185 29.17 -23.61 -8.47
N GLY A 186 30.25 -23.75 -7.77
CA GLY A 186 31.60 -23.53 -8.28
C GLY A 186 32.08 -22.07 -8.15
N ALA A 187 31.23 -21.12 -7.80
CA ALA A 187 31.65 -19.75 -7.57
C ALA A 187 32.50 -19.63 -6.30
N LEU A 188 33.53 -18.80 -6.33
CA LEU A 188 34.27 -18.38 -5.16
C LEU A 188 33.50 -17.22 -4.49
N VAL A 189 33.23 -17.37 -3.19
CA VAL A 189 32.57 -16.34 -2.38
C VAL A 189 33.44 -15.93 -1.21
N GLY A 190 33.27 -14.69 -0.74
CA GLY A 190 34.05 -14.13 0.36
C GLY A 190 33.24 -13.17 1.24
N VAL A 191 33.81 -12.89 2.43
CA VAL A 191 33.17 -11.98 3.42
C VAL A 191 33.11 -10.54 2.91
N ALA A 192 34.01 -10.15 2.01
CA ALA A 192 34.12 -8.81 1.46
C ALA A 192 33.28 -8.59 0.20
N ASP A 193 32.58 -9.62 -0.29
CA ASP A 193 31.78 -9.50 -1.50
C ASP A 193 30.64 -8.48 -1.34
N ALA A 194 30.55 -7.54 -2.29
CA ALA A 194 29.54 -6.49 -2.26
C ALA A 194 28.13 -7.04 -2.51
N GLU A 195 28.01 -8.07 -3.36
CA GLU A 195 26.74 -8.68 -3.71
C GLU A 195 26.36 -9.81 -2.73
N PRO A 196 25.09 -9.94 -2.35
CA PRO A 196 24.63 -11.07 -1.55
C PRO A 196 24.55 -12.34 -2.40
N MET A 197 24.61 -13.51 -1.77
CA MET A 197 24.41 -14.81 -2.44
C MET A 197 22.95 -15.05 -2.83
N ALA A 198 22.01 -14.54 -2.03
CA ALA A 198 20.56 -14.54 -2.25
C ALA A 198 19.90 -13.51 -1.34
N VAL A 199 18.60 -13.26 -1.54
CA VAL A 199 17.78 -12.40 -0.67
C VAL A 199 16.58 -13.20 -0.18
N VAL A 200 16.28 -13.14 1.12
CA VAL A 200 15.07 -13.70 1.72
C VAL A 200 14.18 -12.54 2.15
N GLN A 201 12.91 -12.58 1.76
CA GLN A 201 11.93 -11.53 2.08
C GLN A 201 10.74 -12.12 2.80
N GLN A 202 10.38 -11.54 3.93
CA GLN A 202 9.16 -11.88 4.63
C GLN A 202 8.00 -11.12 3.98
N ILE A 203 7.06 -11.87 3.38
CA ILE A 203 5.94 -11.34 2.58
C ILE A 203 4.58 -11.92 2.95
N ASP A 204 4.46 -12.65 4.05
CA ASP A 204 3.19 -13.05 4.67
C ASP A 204 2.36 -11.84 5.12
N GLN A 205 3.06 -10.79 5.52
CA GLN A 205 2.59 -9.42 5.65
C GLN A 205 3.49 -8.53 4.80
N VAL A 206 2.96 -7.41 4.35
CA VAL A 206 3.72 -6.41 3.58
C VAL A 206 3.43 -5.01 4.09
N TYR A 207 4.36 -4.12 3.86
CA TYR A 207 4.13 -2.70 3.99
C TYR A 207 3.70 -2.11 2.65
N VAL A 208 2.78 -1.18 2.70
CA VAL A 208 2.49 -0.27 1.58
C VAL A 208 2.92 1.12 2.02
N ASP A 209 3.98 1.61 1.41
CA ASP A 209 4.53 2.93 1.68
C ASP A 209 3.87 3.93 0.72
N VAL A 210 3.09 4.87 1.27
CA VAL A 210 2.41 5.95 0.54
C VAL A 210 3.00 7.31 0.91
N ARG A 211 3.00 8.24 -0.03
CA ARG A 211 3.48 9.61 0.21
C ARG A 211 2.31 10.55 0.37
N GLN A 212 2.38 11.41 1.38
CA GLN A 212 1.34 12.37 1.71
C GLN A 212 1.96 13.68 2.17
N PRO A 213 1.46 14.86 1.73
CA PRO A 213 1.88 16.14 2.25
C PRO A 213 1.73 16.22 3.77
N ALA A 214 2.76 16.71 4.47
CA ALA A 214 2.77 16.80 5.93
C ALA A 214 1.59 17.62 6.49
N SER A 215 1.10 18.61 5.74
CA SER A 215 -0.06 19.44 6.10
C SER A 215 -1.37 18.63 6.26
N GLN A 216 -1.47 17.46 5.63
CA GLN A 216 -2.69 16.62 5.66
C GLN A 216 -2.67 15.57 6.80
N LEU A 217 -1.54 15.40 7.49
CA LEU A 217 -1.42 14.41 8.58
C LEU A 217 -2.44 14.60 9.71
N GLN A 218 -2.76 15.85 10.06
CA GLN A 218 -3.73 16.11 11.12
C GLN A 218 -5.15 15.69 10.73
N SER A 219 -5.52 15.79 9.45
CA SER A 219 -6.83 15.34 8.96
C SER A 219 -6.98 13.83 9.00
N LEU A 220 -5.89 13.10 8.69
CA LEU A 220 -5.85 11.65 8.78
C LEU A 220 -5.96 11.16 10.23
N ARG A 221 -5.24 11.79 11.17
CA ARG A 221 -5.34 11.45 12.60
C ARG A 221 -6.75 11.61 13.17
N ARG A 222 -7.50 12.62 12.70
CA ARG A 222 -8.89 12.85 13.12
C ARG A 222 -9.87 11.82 12.57
N GLY A 223 -9.52 11.11 11.51
CA GLY A 223 -10.33 10.04 10.91
C GLY A 223 -10.09 8.66 11.52
N ALA A 224 -9.09 8.50 12.39
CA ALA A 224 -8.82 7.25 13.05
C ALA A 224 -9.88 6.96 14.12
N VAL A 225 -10.51 5.79 14.05
CA VAL A 225 -11.40 5.25 15.08
C VAL A 225 -10.57 4.27 15.90
N ASP A 226 -10.54 4.44 17.22
CA ASP A 226 -9.73 3.63 18.17
C ASP A 226 -8.23 3.58 17.83
N GLY A 227 -7.70 4.62 17.17
CA GLY A 227 -6.30 4.67 16.77
C GLY A 227 -5.94 3.88 15.51
N GLU A 228 -6.88 3.18 14.92
CA GLU A 228 -6.73 2.45 13.66
C GLU A 228 -7.48 3.14 12.52
N LEU A 229 -6.82 3.26 11.38
CA LEU A 229 -7.42 3.77 10.14
C LEU A 229 -7.53 2.58 9.17
N PRO A 230 -8.75 2.13 8.85
CA PRO A 230 -8.92 1.08 7.87
C PRO A 230 -8.53 1.61 6.49
N VAL A 231 -7.68 0.87 5.79
CA VAL A 231 -7.20 1.25 4.46
C VAL A 231 -7.51 0.13 3.49
N THR A 232 -8.08 0.48 2.33
CA THR A 232 -8.30 -0.47 1.24
C THR A 232 -7.16 -0.37 0.23
N ILE A 233 -6.56 -1.50 -0.12
CA ILE A 233 -5.51 -1.57 -1.14
C ILE A 233 -6.14 -1.91 -2.48
N ILE A 234 -5.88 -1.06 -3.48
CA ILE A 234 -6.37 -1.17 -4.84
C ILE A 234 -5.20 -1.49 -5.75
N GLY A 235 -5.33 -2.58 -6.51
CA GLY A 235 -4.33 -2.97 -7.50
C GLY A 235 -4.29 -2.06 -8.72
N ALA A 236 -3.32 -2.30 -9.60
CA ALA A 236 -3.15 -1.52 -10.83
C ALA A 236 -4.38 -1.55 -11.75
N ALA A 237 -5.14 -2.65 -11.76
CA ALA A 237 -6.37 -2.80 -12.54
C ALA A 237 -7.58 -2.02 -11.97
N GLY A 238 -7.44 -1.36 -10.81
CA GLY A 238 -8.53 -0.62 -10.17
C GLY A 238 -9.49 -1.47 -9.34
N THR A 239 -9.23 -2.77 -9.22
CA THR A 239 -9.99 -3.67 -8.35
C THR A 239 -9.40 -3.67 -6.95
N PRO A 240 -10.23 -3.68 -5.89
CA PRO A 240 -9.74 -3.90 -4.53
C PRO A 240 -9.06 -5.27 -4.46
N LEU A 241 -7.79 -5.29 -4.04
CA LEU A 241 -7.04 -6.53 -3.80
C LEU A 241 -7.22 -7.00 -2.36
N LEU A 242 -7.19 -6.06 -1.41
CA LEU A 242 -7.31 -6.33 0.02
C LEU A 242 -8.05 -5.16 0.69
N GLU A 243 -9.04 -5.49 1.52
CA GLU A 243 -9.92 -4.48 2.15
C GLU A 243 -9.45 -4.03 3.54
N ARG A 244 -8.37 -4.61 4.08
CA ARG A 244 -7.93 -4.36 5.46
C ARG A 244 -6.43 -4.14 5.55
N GLY A 245 -6.03 -2.89 5.41
CA GLY A 245 -4.72 -2.42 5.83
C GLY A 245 -4.82 -1.60 7.11
N ARG A 246 -3.80 -1.68 7.96
CA ARG A 246 -3.68 -0.86 9.16
C ARG A 246 -2.62 0.19 8.94
N LEU A 247 -3.01 1.46 9.07
CA LEU A 247 -2.05 2.57 8.97
C LEU A 247 -1.14 2.60 10.20
N LEU A 248 0.15 2.44 9.95
CA LEU A 248 1.19 2.64 10.96
C LEU A 248 1.78 4.04 10.72
N PHE A 249 1.77 4.90 11.75
CA PHE A 249 2.47 6.18 11.65
C PHE A 249 3.97 5.92 11.74
N SER A 250 4.66 5.96 10.60
CA SER A 250 6.09 5.68 10.56
C SER A 250 6.97 6.89 10.23
N GLY A 251 6.42 7.91 9.59
CA GLY A 251 7.21 9.06 9.15
C GLY A 251 7.47 10.06 10.28
N VAL A 252 8.66 10.01 10.89
CA VAL A 252 9.17 11.10 11.77
C VAL A 252 9.81 12.19 10.92
N ASN A 253 10.25 11.85 9.70
CA ASN A 253 10.95 12.76 8.82
C ASN A 253 10.05 13.23 7.68
N VAL A 254 10.04 14.54 7.44
CA VAL A 254 9.46 15.18 6.26
C VAL A 254 10.59 15.31 5.22
N ASP A 255 10.33 14.88 4.01
CA ASP A 255 11.24 15.12 2.89
C ASP A 255 11.34 16.63 2.65
N ALA A 256 12.52 17.21 2.88
CA ALA A 256 12.72 18.66 2.80
C ALA A 256 12.52 19.23 1.39
N ARG A 257 12.60 18.40 0.35
CA ARG A 257 12.44 18.81 -1.05
C ARG A 257 10.99 18.83 -1.49
N THR A 258 10.17 17.85 -1.04
CA THR A 258 8.77 17.71 -1.47
C THR A 258 7.76 18.14 -0.40
N GLY A 259 8.16 18.22 0.88
CA GLY A 259 7.25 18.45 2.01
C GLY A 259 6.39 17.22 2.37
N ASP A 260 6.69 16.06 1.78
CA ASP A 260 5.94 14.84 2.01
C ASP A 260 6.45 14.04 3.20
N VAL A 261 5.58 13.27 3.80
CA VAL A 261 5.90 12.20 4.75
C VAL A 261 5.52 10.85 4.15
N ILE A 262 6.26 9.83 4.52
CA ILE A 262 5.93 8.45 4.17
C ILE A 262 5.01 7.89 5.26
N LEU A 263 3.82 7.51 4.85
CA LEU A 263 2.88 6.75 5.68
C LEU A 263 3.04 5.28 5.34
N ARG A 264 3.20 4.46 6.35
CA ARG A 264 3.34 3.01 6.21
C ARG A 264 2.06 2.31 6.63
N ILE A 265 1.55 1.49 5.75
CA ILE A 265 0.34 0.68 5.95
C ILE A 265 0.79 -0.77 6.05
N LEU A 266 0.48 -1.43 7.15
CA LEU A 266 0.67 -2.87 7.29
C LEU A 266 -0.54 -3.59 6.70
N VAL A 267 -0.27 -4.57 5.85
CA VAL A 267 -1.29 -5.33 5.12
C VAL A 267 -0.98 -6.82 5.25
N ASP A 268 -1.96 -7.60 5.67
CA ASP A 268 -1.86 -9.06 5.65
C ASP A 268 -1.89 -9.56 4.19
N ASN A 269 -1.01 -10.47 3.85
CA ASN A 269 -0.83 -10.95 2.47
C ASN A 269 -0.75 -12.50 2.43
N PRO A 270 -1.78 -13.21 2.92
CA PRO A 270 -1.76 -14.67 3.06
C PRO A 270 -1.63 -15.38 1.70
N GLU A 271 -2.21 -14.83 0.65
CA GLU A 271 -2.15 -15.38 -0.71
C GLU A 271 -0.92 -14.89 -1.49
N ARG A 272 -0.08 -14.05 -0.88
CA ARG A 272 1.15 -13.50 -1.47
C ARG A 272 0.96 -12.81 -2.82
N GLN A 273 -0.20 -12.19 -3.02
CA GLN A 273 -0.52 -11.43 -4.22
C GLN A 273 0.24 -10.11 -4.29
N LEU A 274 0.56 -9.51 -3.13
CA LEU A 274 1.35 -8.29 -3.05
C LEU A 274 2.84 -8.65 -2.97
N LEU A 275 3.58 -8.33 -4.02
CA LEU A 275 5.02 -8.54 -4.08
C LEU A 275 5.77 -7.23 -3.83
N PRO A 276 6.89 -7.25 -3.11
CA PRO A 276 7.73 -6.07 -2.92
C PRO A 276 8.11 -5.43 -4.25
N GLY A 277 8.02 -4.10 -4.30
CA GLY A 277 8.23 -3.32 -5.53
C GLY A 277 6.98 -3.04 -6.35
N MET A 278 5.87 -3.78 -6.14
CA MET A 278 4.61 -3.52 -6.85
C MET A 278 4.07 -2.13 -6.54
N TYR A 279 3.47 -1.54 -7.58
CA TYR A 279 2.75 -0.27 -7.48
C TYR A 279 1.27 -0.54 -7.16
N VAL A 280 0.77 0.10 -6.13
CA VAL A 280 -0.62 -0.03 -5.65
C VAL A 280 -1.18 1.36 -5.31
N ARG A 281 -2.50 1.46 -5.15
CA ARG A 281 -3.15 2.63 -4.58
C ARG A 281 -3.76 2.27 -3.24
N ALA A 282 -3.55 3.11 -2.25
CA ALA A 282 -4.18 2.99 -0.95
C ALA A 282 -5.34 3.97 -0.86
N ARG A 283 -6.54 3.49 -0.61
CA ARG A 283 -7.72 4.30 -0.33
C ARG A 283 -7.81 4.49 1.17
N VAL A 284 -7.57 5.73 1.59
CA VAL A 284 -7.47 6.12 3.00
C VAL A 284 -8.62 7.04 3.35
N PRO A 285 -9.44 6.75 4.38
CA PRO A 285 -10.52 7.62 4.80
C PRO A 285 -10.02 9.00 5.23
N ARG A 286 -10.66 10.07 4.74
CA ARG A 286 -10.35 11.45 5.11
C ARG A 286 -11.35 11.97 6.15
N GLY A 287 -10.90 12.08 7.39
CA GLY A 287 -11.74 12.56 8.50
C GLY A 287 -12.79 11.54 8.93
N ALA A 288 -13.61 11.94 9.91
CA ALA A 288 -14.74 11.12 10.34
C ALA A 288 -15.90 11.18 9.33
N PRO A 289 -16.74 10.12 9.24
CA PRO A 289 -17.96 10.16 8.48
C PRO A 289 -18.80 11.37 8.90
N ALA A 290 -19.26 12.15 7.94
CA ALA A 290 -20.05 13.35 8.21
C ALA A 290 -21.40 13.29 7.49
N SER A 291 -22.44 13.82 8.14
CA SER A 291 -23.73 14.00 7.49
C SER A 291 -23.65 15.13 6.48
N ALA A 292 -24.00 14.87 5.24
CA ALA A 292 -23.95 15.82 4.15
C ALA A 292 -25.16 15.68 3.23
N LEU A 293 -25.48 16.74 2.50
CA LEU A 293 -26.49 16.71 1.45
C LEU A 293 -25.80 16.37 0.13
N LEU A 294 -26.28 15.31 -0.53
CA LEU A 294 -25.77 14.87 -1.83
C LEU A 294 -26.77 15.17 -2.94
N LEU A 295 -26.26 15.63 -4.08
CA LEU A 295 -27.04 15.85 -5.29
C LEU A 295 -26.41 15.11 -6.48
N PRO A 296 -27.20 14.44 -7.34
CA PRO A 296 -26.73 13.92 -8.60
C PRO A 296 -26.01 15.00 -9.41
N GLN A 297 -24.90 14.65 -10.07
CA GLN A 297 -24.08 15.63 -10.80
C GLN A 297 -24.89 16.41 -11.84
N GLN A 298 -25.85 15.78 -12.47
CA GLN A 298 -26.73 16.39 -13.48
C GLN A 298 -27.74 17.41 -12.90
N ALA A 299 -27.97 17.39 -11.58
CA ALA A 299 -28.84 18.39 -10.93
C ALA A 299 -28.14 19.71 -10.66
N VAL A 300 -26.80 19.76 -10.78
CA VAL A 300 -26.02 20.98 -10.52
C VAL A 300 -25.53 21.56 -11.84
N LEU A 301 -25.99 22.76 -12.12
CA LEU A 301 -25.62 23.54 -13.29
C LEU A 301 -24.54 24.58 -12.92
N ARG A 302 -23.86 25.09 -13.92
CA ARG A 302 -22.90 26.18 -13.74
C ARG A 302 -23.32 27.39 -14.59
N SER A 303 -23.33 28.58 -13.97
CA SER A 303 -23.51 29.84 -14.67
C SER A 303 -22.30 30.18 -15.55
N ALA A 304 -22.47 31.19 -16.42
CA ALA A 304 -21.35 31.70 -17.24
C ALA A 304 -20.16 32.19 -16.38
N GLY A 305 -20.43 32.62 -15.13
CA GLY A 305 -19.37 32.98 -14.16
C GLY A 305 -18.79 31.80 -13.37
N GLY A 306 -19.15 30.54 -13.70
CA GLY A 306 -18.63 29.34 -13.04
C GLY A 306 -19.32 28.98 -11.71
N GLN A 307 -20.29 29.77 -11.26
CA GLN A 307 -21.01 29.58 -10.02
C GLN A 307 -21.97 28.38 -10.14
N ALA A 308 -21.94 27.47 -9.17
CA ALA A 308 -22.85 26.32 -9.15
C ALA A 308 -24.25 26.76 -8.70
N TYR A 309 -25.28 26.24 -9.36
CA TYR A 309 -26.68 26.46 -8.98
C TYR A 309 -27.52 25.21 -9.30
N ALA A 310 -28.69 25.15 -8.70
CA ALA A 310 -29.72 24.14 -9.03
C ALA A 310 -31.11 24.76 -9.04
N TRP A 311 -32.02 24.09 -9.73
CA TRP A 311 -33.43 24.38 -9.69
C TRP A 311 -34.08 23.67 -8.51
N VAL A 312 -34.68 24.44 -7.61
CA VAL A 312 -35.41 23.96 -6.42
C VAL A 312 -36.89 24.24 -6.61
N ILE A 313 -37.75 23.30 -6.23
CA ILE A 313 -39.16 23.49 -6.24
C ILE A 313 -39.58 24.09 -4.90
N ALA A 314 -40.13 25.29 -4.93
CA ALA A 314 -40.66 25.98 -3.77
C ALA A 314 -41.98 25.34 -3.27
N ALA A 315 -42.45 25.71 -2.08
CA ALA A 315 -43.65 25.14 -1.48
C ALA A 315 -44.92 25.39 -2.30
N ASP A 316 -44.93 26.42 -3.15
CA ASP A 316 -46.03 26.79 -4.07
C ASP A 316 -45.97 26.06 -5.42
N GLY A 317 -45.00 25.08 -5.59
CA GLY A 317 -44.84 24.32 -6.80
C GLY A 317 -44.07 25.02 -7.93
N ARG A 318 -43.47 26.19 -7.66
CA ARG A 318 -42.70 26.94 -8.64
C ARG A 318 -41.22 26.63 -8.63
N ALA A 319 -40.60 26.66 -9.80
CA ALA A 319 -39.17 26.46 -9.94
C ALA A 319 -38.40 27.75 -9.61
N VAL A 320 -37.42 27.67 -8.72
CA VAL A 320 -36.59 28.79 -8.28
C VAL A 320 -35.12 28.39 -8.42
N ILE A 321 -34.29 29.31 -8.94
CA ILE A 321 -32.84 29.13 -9.01
C ILE A 321 -32.26 29.35 -7.62
N ARG A 322 -31.43 28.42 -7.18
CA ARG A 322 -30.69 28.50 -5.91
C ARG A 322 -29.21 28.32 -6.14
N THR A 323 -28.39 29.29 -5.73
CA THR A 323 -26.95 29.20 -5.74
C THR A 323 -26.46 28.18 -4.71
N LEU A 324 -25.51 27.34 -5.11
CA LEU A 324 -24.96 26.28 -4.30
C LEU A 324 -23.47 26.46 -4.06
N GLU A 325 -23.04 26.09 -2.86
CA GLU A 325 -21.61 25.83 -2.60
C GLU A 325 -21.39 24.32 -2.55
N VAL A 326 -20.63 23.81 -3.52
CA VAL A 326 -20.34 22.39 -3.63
C VAL A 326 -18.86 22.12 -3.30
N ASP A 327 -18.60 20.99 -2.61
CA ASP A 327 -17.26 20.61 -2.15
C ASP A 327 -16.92 19.18 -2.60
N GLY A 328 -16.48 19.06 -3.85
CA GLY A 328 -16.12 17.79 -4.42
C GLY A 328 -17.33 16.90 -4.76
N SER A 329 -17.04 15.70 -5.26
CA SER A 329 -18.06 14.72 -5.60
C SER A 329 -17.73 13.36 -4.97
N VAL A 330 -18.78 12.63 -4.56
CA VAL A 330 -18.69 11.26 -4.05
C VAL A 330 -19.72 10.42 -4.81
N ASN A 331 -19.32 9.28 -5.38
CA ASN A 331 -20.22 8.38 -6.12
C ASN A 331 -21.09 9.06 -7.18
N ARG A 332 -20.51 9.96 -8.00
CA ARG A 332 -21.23 10.76 -9.01
C ARG A 332 -22.28 11.73 -8.44
N GLN A 333 -22.18 12.08 -7.17
CA GLN A 333 -23.03 13.07 -6.52
C GLN A 333 -22.16 14.21 -5.99
N TRP A 334 -22.62 15.46 -6.14
CA TRP A 334 -22.00 16.63 -5.54
C TRP A 334 -22.35 16.73 -4.06
N LEU A 335 -21.34 17.00 -3.25
CA LEU A 335 -21.53 17.32 -1.84
C LEU A 335 -21.86 18.80 -1.70
N VAL A 336 -23.06 19.10 -1.19
CA VAL A 336 -23.54 20.47 -1.01
C VAL A 336 -23.24 20.93 0.41
N ARG A 337 -22.45 22.02 0.53
CA ARG A 337 -22.15 22.66 1.83
C ARG A 337 -23.22 23.66 2.22
N HIS A 338 -23.58 24.53 1.28
CA HIS A 338 -24.57 25.62 1.49
C HIS A 338 -25.48 25.73 0.28
N GLY A 339 -26.71 26.28 0.55
CA GLY A 339 -27.69 26.59 -0.49
C GLY A 339 -28.91 25.67 -0.51
N LEU A 340 -28.88 24.50 0.18
CA LEU A 340 -30.01 23.59 0.26
C LEU A 340 -30.33 23.19 1.71
N LYS A 341 -31.58 22.80 1.93
CA LYS A 341 -32.10 22.24 3.17
C LYS A 341 -32.57 20.80 2.94
N ALA A 342 -32.49 19.97 3.97
CA ALA A 342 -33.10 18.65 3.94
C ALA A 342 -34.60 18.74 3.69
N GLY A 343 -35.12 17.86 2.82
CA GLY A 343 -36.56 17.83 2.43
C GLY A 343 -36.88 18.65 1.20
N GLU A 344 -35.98 19.50 0.69
CA GLU A 344 -36.23 20.26 -0.55
C GLU A 344 -36.17 19.34 -1.77
N LYS A 345 -37.02 19.63 -2.76
CA LYS A 345 -37.07 18.94 -4.05
C LYS A 345 -36.23 19.69 -5.06
N VAL A 346 -35.22 19.00 -5.62
CA VAL A 346 -34.28 19.56 -6.62
C VAL A 346 -34.51 18.89 -7.96
N VAL A 347 -34.58 19.69 -9.02
CA VAL A 347 -34.77 19.19 -10.37
C VAL A 347 -33.50 18.55 -10.89
N VAL A 348 -33.62 17.34 -11.42
CA VAL A 348 -32.53 16.54 -11.98
C VAL A 348 -32.57 16.51 -13.51
N GLU A 349 -33.79 16.45 -14.10
CA GLU A 349 -34.04 16.43 -15.55
C GLU A 349 -35.17 17.37 -15.94
N GLY A 350 -35.12 17.91 -17.15
CA GLY A 350 -36.10 18.86 -17.69
C GLY A 350 -35.78 20.34 -17.38
N GLN A 351 -34.56 20.61 -16.95
CA GLN A 351 -34.06 21.94 -16.53
C GLN A 351 -34.04 22.94 -17.70
N GLU A 352 -33.84 22.46 -18.93
CA GLU A 352 -33.79 23.28 -20.14
C GLU A 352 -35.11 23.99 -20.50
N ARG A 353 -36.22 23.55 -19.90
CA ARG A 353 -37.55 24.11 -20.12
C ARG A 353 -38.00 25.03 -19.01
N LEU A 354 -37.15 25.26 -18.00
CA LEU A 354 -37.53 26.04 -16.84
C LEU A 354 -37.14 27.50 -16.99
N GLN A 355 -38.05 28.34 -16.53
CA GLN A 355 -37.81 29.74 -16.23
C GLN A 355 -38.15 30.00 -14.75
N GLU A 356 -37.52 31.00 -14.16
CA GLU A 356 -37.74 31.33 -12.77
C GLU A 356 -39.21 31.70 -12.51
N GLY A 357 -39.83 31.06 -11.51
CA GLY A 357 -41.21 31.26 -11.14
C GLY A 357 -42.25 30.44 -11.91
N VAL A 358 -41.86 29.59 -12.86
CA VAL A 358 -42.77 28.69 -13.60
C VAL A 358 -43.28 27.59 -12.70
N LEU A 359 -44.60 27.31 -12.77
CA LEU A 359 -45.22 26.15 -12.11
C LEU A 359 -44.78 24.88 -12.82
N VAL A 360 -44.41 23.84 -12.08
CA VAL A 360 -43.90 22.56 -12.61
C VAL A 360 -44.71 21.36 -12.10
N ASP A 361 -44.72 20.27 -12.88
CA ASP A 361 -45.27 18.95 -12.50
C ASP A 361 -44.07 18.05 -12.10
N PRO A 362 -43.78 17.91 -10.78
CA PRO A 362 -42.64 17.15 -10.32
C PRO A 362 -42.91 15.65 -10.29
N ARG A 363 -42.01 14.85 -10.87
CA ARG A 363 -42.01 13.38 -10.79
C ARG A 363 -40.73 12.92 -10.12
N ASP A 364 -40.82 11.90 -9.28
CA ASP A 364 -39.64 11.36 -8.63
C ASP A 364 -38.67 10.78 -9.67
N TRP A 365 -37.42 11.25 -9.57
CA TRP A 365 -36.35 10.80 -10.44
C TRP A 365 -35.91 9.36 -10.08
N GLN A 366 -35.93 8.47 -11.07
CA GLN A 366 -35.43 7.12 -10.93
C GLN A 366 -33.99 7.07 -11.47
N VAL A 367 -33.06 6.62 -10.63
CA VAL A 367 -31.69 6.38 -11.09
C VAL A 367 -31.72 5.40 -12.26
N PRO A 368 -31.19 5.74 -13.45
CA PRO A 368 -31.09 4.79 -14.52
C PRO A 368 -30.25 3.59 -14.05
N VAL A 369 -30.88 2.43 -13.93
CA VAL A 369 -30.14 1.19 -13.67
C VAL A 369 -29.30 0.96 -14.91
N ALA A 370 -27.97 1.15 -14.79
CA ALA A 370 -27.02 0.80 -15.84
C ALA A 370 -27.22 -0.69 -16.13
N ASN A 371 -27.76 -1.02 -17.29
CA ASN A 371 -27.91 -2.39 -17.76
C ASN A 371 -26.51 -3.04 -17.82
N ALA A 372 -26.16 -3.78 -16.78
CA ALA A 372 -25.11 -4.76 -16.82
C ALA A 372 -25.63 -5.98 -17.58
N SER A 373 -25.73 -5.91 -18.90
CA SER A 373 -25.94 -7.09 -19.76
C SER A 373 -25.86 -6.68 -21.24
N ALA A 374 -24.65 -6.50 -21.73
CA ALA A 374 -24.37 -6.79 -23.12
C ALA A 374 -23.43 -7.99 -23.15
N THR A 375 -24.01 -9.17 -23.08
CA THR A 375 -23.35 -10.41 -23.45
C THR A 375 -23.00 -10.30 -24.94
N PRO A 376 -21.74 -10.39 -25.36
CA PRO A 376 -21.45 -10.48 -26.78
C PRO A 376 -21.97 -11.84 -27.28
N THR A 377 -22.99 -11.79 -28.11
CA THR A 377 -23.44 -12.93 -28.92
C THR A 377 -22.25 -13.38 -29.77
N SER A 378 -21.70 -14.54 -29.48
CA SER A 378 -20.75 -15.22 -30.35
C SER A 378 -21.44 -15.57 -31.66
N ALA A 379 -21.12 -14.83 -32.72
CA ALA A 379 -21.43 -15.25 -34.08
C ALA A 379 -20.50 -16.42 -34.43
N SER A 380 -21.06 -17.61 -34.39
CA SER A 380 -20.58 -18.79 -35.09
C SER A 380 -20.66 -18.50 -36.61
N GLN A 381 -19.54 -18.50 -37.29
CA GLN A 381 -19.47 -18.69 -38.73
C GLN A 381 -18.52 -19.85 -39.00
N GLY A 382 -19.06 -20.77 -39.88
CA GLY A 382 -18.56 -22.03 -40.31
C GLY A 382 -17.24 -22.07 -41.09
#